data_c87e28974dc4aa0bef2f0b66f0b244f2
#
_entry.id   c87e28974dc4aa0bef2f0b66f0b244f2
#
_cell.length_a   1.000
_cell.length_b   1.000
_cell.length_c   1.000
_cell.angle_alpha   90.00
_cell.angle_beta   90.00
_cell.angle_gamma   90.00
#
_symmetry.space_group_name_H-M   'P 1'
#
loop_
_entity.id
_entity.type
_entity.pdbx_description
1 polymer ?
#
loop_
_entity_poly.entity_id
_entity_poly.type
_entity_poly.pdbx_seq_one_letter_code
_entity_poly.pdbx_strand_id
1 'polypeptide(L)'
;MDYSFTGKVIEWRGPAPFYFIEVPPKFAPEIKAIAADKSYGWGVLHAMVTIKDQTFKTALFPKQGLYLVPLKNAIRLPLAIELGSKVKVELDFDC
;
A
#
# COMPACT_ATOMS: atom_id res chain seq x y z
N MET A 1 -10.74 -2.79 -10.38
CA MET A 1 -11.17 -3.72 -9.36
C MET A 1 -10.71 -3.25 -8.00
N ASP A 2 -11.62 -3.13 -7.09
CA ASP A 2 -11.31 -2.48 -5.83
C ASP A 2 -11.13 -3.47 -4.71
N TYR A 3 -10.14 -3.21 -3.89
CA TYR A 3 -9.91 -3.94 -2.65
C TYR A 3 -10.06 -2.95 -1.50
N SER A 4 -10.76 -3.35 -0.47
CA SER A 4 -10.94 -2.53 0.72
C SER A 4 -10.54 -3.33 1.95
N PHE A 5 -9.71 -2.72 2.80
CA PHE A 5 -9.24 -3.39 3.99
C PHE A 5 -8.80 -2.36 5.04
N THR A 6 -8.60 -2.86 6.25
CA THR A 6 -7.98 -2.06 7.30
C THR A 6 -6.58 -2.62 7.53
N GLY A 7 -5.58 -1.77 7.33
CA GLY A 7 -4.19 -2.17 7.47
C GLY A 7 -3.50 -1.44 8.61
N LYS A 8 -2.47 -2.06 9.14
CA LYS A 8 -1.67 -1.47 10.21
C LYS A 8 -0.53 -0.65 9.62
N VAL A 9 -0.27 0.51 10.21
CA VAL A 9 0.85 1.35 9.82
C VAL A 9 2.10 0.84 10.48
N ILE A 10 3.11 0.53 9.66
CA ILE A 10 4.40 0.04 10.15
C ILE A 10 5.50 0.99 9.68
N GLU A 11 6.65 0.88 10.30
CA GLU A 11 7.80 1.70 9.98
C GLU A 11 8.99 0.81 9.63
N TRP A 12 9.68 1.18 8.55
CA TRP A 12 10.98 0.60 8.23
C TRP A 12 12.05 1.53 8.74
N ARG A 13 12.91 1.02 9.60
CA ARG A 13 14.03 1.78 10.12
C ARG A 13 15.18 1.77 9.13
N GLY A 14 15.68 2.94 8.83
CA GLY A 14 16.83 3.16 7.99
C GLY A 14 17.34 4.56 8.24
N PRO A 15 18.31 5.04 7.44
CA PRO A 15 18.76 6.42 7.59
C PRO A 15 17.63 7.43 7.43
N ALA A 16 16.63 7.07 6.61
CA ALA A 16 15.39 7.83 6.48
C ALA A 16 14.25 6.85 6.72
N PRO A 17 13.54 6.96 7.84
CA PRO A 17 12.47 6.03 8.13
C PRO A 17 11.31 6.18 7.13
N PHE A 18 10.80 5.05 6.70
CA PHE A 18 9.65 5.00 5.79
C PHE A 18 8.47 4.37 6.50
N TYR A 19 7.29 4.84 6.16
CA TYR A 19 6.05 4.29 6.71
C TYR A 19 5.29 3.56 5.63
N PHE A 20 4.68 2.44 6.00
CA PHE A 20 3.91 1.59 5.09
C PHE A 20 2.65 1.12 5.77
N ILE A 21 1.65 0.76 4.95
CA ILE A 21 0.47 0.06 5.45
C ILE A 21 0.52 -1.36 4.91
N GLU A 22 0.37 -2.35 5.80
CA GLU A 22 0.38 -3.75 5.41
C GLU A 22 -0.93 -4.13 4.73
N VAL A 23 -0.81 -4.76 3.56
CA VAL A 23 -1.95 -5.38 2.90
C VAL A 23 -2.20 -6.73 3.56
N PRO A 24 -3.45 -7.06 3.93
CA PRO A 24 -3.71 -8.35 4.57
C PRO A 24 -3.26 -9.52 3.71
N PRO A 25 -2.68 -10.55 4.33
CA PRO A 25 -2.17 -11.71 3.57
C PRO A 25 -3.21 -12.38 2.70
N LYS A 26 -4.48 -12.31 3.06
CA LYS A 26 -5.54 -12.94 2.28
C LYS A 26 -5.67 -12.38 0.88
N PHE A 27 -5.21 -11.16 0.65
CA PHE A 27 -5.24 -10.54 -0.68
C PHE A 27 -3.96 -10.78 -1.47
N ALA A 28 -2.90 -11.29 -0.84
CA ALA A 28 -1.62 -11.44 -1.50
C ALA A 28 -1.68 -12.29 -2.77
N PRO A 29 -2.36 -13.45 -2.77
CA PRO A 29 -2.44 -14.26 -4.00
C PRO A 29 -3.13 -13.53 -5.16
N GLU A 30 -4.21 -12.80 -4.87
CA GLU A 30 -4.94 -12.06 -5.89
C GLU A 30 -4.09 -10.90 -6.44
N ILE A 31 -3.43 -10.18 -5.56
CA ILE A 31 -2.58 -9.06 -5.98
C ILE A 31 -1.39 -9.58 -6.77
N LYS A 32 -0.85 -10.72 -6.38
CA LYS A 32 0.26 -11.33 -7.10
C LYS A 32 -0.15 -11.70 -8.52
N ALA A 33 -1.37 -12.20 -8.70
CA ALA A 33 -1.88 -12.52 -10.02
C ALA A 33 -2.05 -11.26 -10.88
N ILE A 34 -2.53 -10.17 -10.29
CA ILE A 34 -2.65 -8.89 -10.97
C ILE A 34 -1.26 -8.37 -11.36
N ALA A 35 -0.30 -8.49 -10.47
CA ALA A 35 1.06 -8.04 -10.73
C ALA A 35 1.70 -8.81 -11.86
N ALA A 36 1.40 -10.10 -11.99
CA ALA A 36 1.94 -10.91 -13.09
C ALA A 36 1.48 -10.39 -14.45
N ASP A 37 0.26 -9.84 -14.51
CA ASP A 37 -0.26 -9.28 -15.74
C ASP A 37 0.21 -7.85 -16.02
N LYS A 38 0.35 -7.04 -14.98
CA LYS A 38 0.56 -5.59 -15.12
C LYS A 38 1.96 -5.13 -14.74
N SER A 39 2.75 -5.99 -14.11
CA SER A 39 4.10 -5.63 -13.71
C SER A 39 5.03 -5.64 -14.91
N TYR A 40 5.98 -4.74 -14.91
CA TYR A 40 6.98 -4.65 -15.97
C TYR A 40 8.28 -5.36 -15.57
N GLY A 41 8.16 -6.44 -14.82
CA GLY A 41 9.31 -7.25 -14.46
C GLY A 41 10.03 -6.85 -13.19
N TRP A 42 9.58 -5.81 -12.54
CA TRP A 42 10.25 -5.29 -11.35
C TRP A 42 9.58 -5.72 -10.04
N GLY A 43 8.47 -6.44 -10.12
CA GLY A 43 7.73 -6.82 -8.93
C GLY A 43 6.96 -5.67 -8.28
N VAL A 44 6.95 -4.52 -8.92
CA VAL A 44 6.27 -3.33 -8.42
C VAL A 44 4.95 -3.15 -9.16
N LEU A 45 3.88 -2.95 -8.42
CA LEU A 45 2.54 -2.83 -8.98
C LEU A 45 1.95 -1.47 -8.62
N HIS A 46 1.65 -0.67 -9.63
CA HIS A 46 1.04 0.63 -9.42
C HIS A 46 -0.44 0.50 -9.06
N ALA A 47 -0.89 1.33 -8.15
CA ALA A 47 -2.28 1.33 -7.72
C ALA A 47 -2.71 2.73 -7.31
N MET A 48 -4.00 3.00 -7.47
CA MET A 48 -4.61 4.17 -6.86
C MET A 48 -5.02 3.79 -5.45
N VAL A 49 -4.64 4.60 -4.49
CA VAL A 49 -4.89 4.34 -3.07
C VAL A 49 -5.77 5.44 -2.53
N THR A 50 -6.85 5.06 -1.87
CA THR A 50 -7.73 6.03 -1.21
C THR A 50 -7.71 5.79 0.30
N ILE A 51 -7.35 6.83 1.03
CA ILE A 51 -7.35 6.83 2.49
C ILE A 51 -8.13 8.07 2.92
N LYS A 52 -9.22 7.86 3.66
CA LYS A 52 -10.14 8.93 4.03
C LYS A 52 -10.62 9.62 2.75
N ASP A 53 -10.36 10.90 2.60
CA ASP A 53 -10.80 11.67 1.43
C ASP A 53 -9.69 11.87 0.40
N GLN A 54 -8.54 11.26 0.62
CA GLN A 54 -7.38 11.47 -0.24
C GLN A 54 -7.16 10.26 -1.14
N THR A 55 -7.01 10.53 -2.43
CA THR A 55 -6.67 9.50 -3.42
C THR A 55 -5.34 9.86 -4.04
N PHE A 56 -4.43 8.90 -4.09
CA PHE A 56 -3.11 9.12 -4.68
C PHE A 56 -2.63 7.86 -5.37
N LYS A 57 -1.75 8.05 -6.35
CA LYS A 57 -1.15 6.94 -7.08
C LYS A 57 0.17 6.57 -6.42
N THR A 58 0.39 5.28 -6.23
CA THR A 58 1.64 4.79 -5.67
C THR A 58 1.96 3.41 -6.23
N ALA A 59 3.09 2.87 -5.82
CA ALA A 59 3.50 1.53 -6.18
C ALA A 59 3.56 0.67 -4.94
N LEU A 60 2.93 -0.49 -4.96
CA LEU A 60 3.00 -1.43 -3.85
C LEU A 60 4.34 -2.13 -3.87
N PHE A 61 4.93 -2.33 -2.69
CA PHE A 61 6.18 -3.05 -2.56
C PHE A 61 5.93 -4.49 -2.13
N PRO A 62 6.41 -5.47 -2.91
CA PRO A 62 6.37 -6.86 -2.46
C PRO A 62 7.44 -7.08 -1.40
N LYS A 63 7.09 -7.79 -0.34
CA LYS A 63 8.04 -8.15 0.71
C LYS A 63 7.63 -9.47 1.33
N GLN A 64 8.49 -10.47 1.22
CA GLN A 64 8.27 -11.78 1.82
C GLN A 64 6.91 -12.37 1.48
N GLY A 65 6.50 -12.21 0.22
CA GLY A 65 5.21 -12.73 -0.24
C GLY A 65 4.02 -11.85 0.09
N LEU A 66 4.24 -10.73 0.75
CA LEU A 66 3.19 -9.78 1.10
C LEU A 66 3.39 -8.48 0.36
N TYR A 67 2.43 -7.58 0.48
CA TYR A 67 2.50 -6.28 -0.16
C TYR A 67 2.37 -5.16 0.85
N LEU A 68 3.08 -4.06 0.58
CA LEU A 68 3.08 -2.88 1.44
C LEU A 68 2.69 -1.66 0.62
N VAL A 69 1.85 -0.81 1.21
CA VAL A 69 1.45 0.47 0.62
C VAL A 69 2.33 1.56 1.21
N PRO A 70 3.16 2.22 0.39
CA PRO A 70 4.01 3.31 0.92
C PRO A 70 3.17 4.50 1.38
N LEU A 71 3.52 5.07 2.52
CA LEU A 71 2.90 6.28 3.03
C LEU A 71 3.92 7.40 3.03
N LYS A 72 3.78 8.32 2.08
CA LYS A 72 4.63 9.49 2.03
C LYS A 72 4.17 10.51 3.06
N ASN A 73 5.10 11.33 3.55
CA ASN A 73 4.76 12.36 4.52
C ASN A 73 3.69 13.33 3.98
N ALA A 74 3.68 13.57 2.69
CA ALA A 74 2.68 14.44 2.07
C ALA A 74 1.26 13.92 2.27
N ILE A 75 1.11 12.61 2.48
CA ILE A 75 -0.19 12.00 2.75
C ILE A 75 -0.37 11.75 4.25
N ARG A 76 0.68 11.23 4.89
CA ARG A 76 0.61 10.82 6.30
C ARG A 76 0.35 11.98 7.24
N LEU A 77 1.06 13.10 7.04
CA LEU A 77 0.97 14.21 7.97
C LEU A 77 -0.39 14.93 7.93
N PRO A 78 -0.93 15.30 6.75
CA PRO A 78 -2.23 15.96 6.72
C PRO A 78 -3.37 15.09 7.26
N LEU A 79 -3.26 13.77 7.14
CA LEU A 79 -4.28 12.85 7.62
C LEU A 79 -4.05 12.41 9.06
N ALA A 80 -2.98 12.89 9.69
CA ALA A 80 -2.62 12.55 11.07
C ALA A 80 -2.53 11.04 11.29
N ILE A 81 -1.95 10.34 10.32
CA ILE A 81 -1.78 8.89 10.40
C ILE A 81 -0.55 8.60 11.26
N GLU A 82 -0.73 7.79 12.29
CA GLU A 82 0.33 7.49 13.25
C GLU A 82 0.80 6.04 13.13
N LEU A 83 2.04 5.81 13.52
CA LEU A 83 2.61 4.47 13.59
C LEU A 83 1.78 3.58 14.51
N GLY A 84 1.48 2.37 14.06
CA GLY A 84 0.69 1.43 14.84
C GLY A 84 -0.81 1.59 14.68
N SER A 85 -1.26 2.67 14.03
CA SER A 85 -2.67 2.89 13.77
C SER A 85 -3.21 1.88 12.76
N LYS A 86 -4.51 1.62 12.82
CA LYS A 86 -5.20 0.87 11.78
C LYS A 86 -5.93 1.85 10.90
N VAL A 87 -5.72 1.74 9.61
CA VAL A 87 -6.24 2.69 8.63
C VAL A 87 -7.02 1.95 7.57
N LYS A 88 -8.21 2.46 7.24
CA LYS A 88 -8.99 1.89 6.16
C LYS A 88 -8.42 2.35 4.83
N VAL A 89 -8.15 1.41 3.95
CA VAL A 89 -7.51 1.64 2.67
C VAL A 89 -8.33 1.01 1.56
N GLU A 90 -8.48 1.75 0.47
CA GLU A 90 -9.07 1.21 -0.75
C GLU A 90 -8.01 1.21 -1.83
N LEU A 91 -7.89 0.10 -2.54
CA LEU A 91 -6.94 -0.05 -3.64
C LEU A 91 -7.68 -0.25 -4.95
N ASP A 92 -7.23 0.43 -5.98
CA ASP A 92 -7.74 0.27 -7.33
C ASP A 92 -6.55 0.07 -8.26
N PHE A 93 -6.54 -1.08 -8.96
CA PHE A 93 -5.46 -1.42 -9.88
C PHE A 93 -5.79 -1.09 -11.32
N ASP A 94 -6.88 -0.43 -11.54
CA ASP A 94 -7.36 -0.12 -12.88
C ASP A 94 -6.82 1.22 -13.36
N CYS A 95 -5.49 1.30 -13.44
CA CYS A 95 -4.84 2.54 -13.85
C CYS A 95 -3.75 2.29 -14.90
#